data_5f3809f59faab59721d149d60adc5c83
#
_entry.id   5f3809f59faab59721d149d60adc5c83
#
_cell.length_a   1.000
_cell.length_b   1.000
_cell.length_c   1.000
_cell.angle_alpha   90.00
_cell.angle_beta   90.00
_cell.angle_gamma   90.00
#
_symmetry.space_group_name_H-M   'P 1'
#
loop_
_entity.id
_entity.type
_entity.pdbx_description
1 polymer ?
#
loop_
_entity_poly.entity_id
_entity_poly.type
_entity_poly.pdbx_seq_one_letter_code
_entity_poly.pdbx_strand_id
1 'polypeptide(L)'
;MITVSIMDAAMTYTKEDGYVGKVQFSVEGHAHEYEITLHSKRGTDWGYGLFFLNESGKEEQLEQVEDELEENDELFDQLVQAAKDKLAP
;
A
#
# COMPACT_ATOMS: atom_id res chain seq x y z
N MET A 1 0.86 -15.69 6.53
CA MET A 1 -0.10 -14.58 6.66
C MET A 1 0.48 -13.52 7.58
N ILE A 2 0.37 -12.25 7.18
CA ILE A 2 0.86 -11.14 8.00
C ILE A 2 -0.31 -10.33 8.54
N THR A 3 -0.08 -9.65 9.66
CA THR A 3 -1.08 -8.75 10.25
C THR A 3 -0.63 -7.31 10.02
N VAL A 4 -1.45 -6.55 9.31
CA VAL A 4 -1.17 -5.18 8.90
C VAL A 4 -2.04 -4.21 9.68
N SER A 5 -1.41 -3.13 10.16
CA SER A 5 -2.13 -2.02 10.80
C SER A 5 -1.92 -0.77 9.97
N ILE A 6 -2.99 -0.21 9.46
CA ILE A 6 -2.93 0.98 8.60
C ILE A 6 -2.76 2.22 9.48
N MET A 7 -1.72 3.00 9.21
CA MET A 7 -1.38 4.20 9.96
C MET A 7 -1.92 5.46 9.31
N ASP A 8 -1.85 5.53 7.99
CA ASP A 8 -2.33 6.67 7.23
C ASP A 8 -2.57 6.24 5.80
N ALA A 9 -3.44 6.96 5.10
CA ALA A 9 -3.75 6.68 3.71
C ALA A 9 -4.17 7.97 3.02
N ALA A 10 -3.91 8.04 1.72
CA ALA A 10 -4.32 9.18 0.90
C ALA A 10 -4.52 8.69 -0.53
N MET A 11 -5.37 9.40 -1.27
CA MET A 11 -5.54 9.16 -2.69
C MET A 11 -6.02 10.42 -3.37
N THR A 12 -5.49 10.67 -4.56
CA THR A 12 -5.94 11.76 -5.42
C THR A 12 -6.34 11.20 -6.78
N TYR A 13 -7.15 11.94 -7.49
CA TYR A 13 -7.53 11.61 -8.85
C TYR A 13 -7.40 12.82 -9.72
N THR A 14 -6.73 12.68 -10.86
CA THR A 14 -6.71 13.66 -11.91
C THR A 14 -7.02 12.97 -13.23
N LYS A 15 -7.58 13.72 -14.16
CA LYS A 15 -7.92 13.17 -15.47
C LYS A 15 -6.68 12.71 -16.23
N GLU A 16 -5.56 13.39 -16.01
CA GLU A 16 -4.30 13.07 -16.69
C GLU A 16 -3.58 11.87 -16.09
N ASP A 17 -3.51 11.82 -14.77
CA ASP A 17 -2.72 10.78 -14.06
C ASP A 17 -3.55 9.60 -13.59
N GLY A 18 -4.87 9.76 -13.51
CA GLY A 18 -5.74 8.75 -12.94
C GLY A 18 -5.68 8.78 -11.41
N TYR A 19 -5.85 7.63 -10.81
CA TYR A 19 -5.79 7.47 -9.35
C TYR A 19 -4.36 7.29 -8.91
N VAL A 20 -3.93 8.11 -7.96
CA VAL A 20 -2.61 8.00 -7.33
C VAL A 20 -2.80 8.06 -5.82
N GLY A 21 -2.37 7.02 -5.14
CA GLY A 21 -2.55 6.93 -3.69
C GLY A 21 -1.35 6.37 -2.99
N LYS A 22 -1.41 6.42 -1.66
CA LYS A 22 -0.39 5.80 -0.81
C LYS A 22 -1.03 5.37 0.49
N VAL A 23 -0.47 4.32 1.08
CA VAL A 23 -0.89 3.84 2.39
C VAL A 23 0.37 3.59 3.21
N GLN A 24 0.39 4.13 4.42
CA GLN A 24 1.44 3.88 5.39
C GLN A 24 0.92 2.87 6.39
N PHE A 25 1.69 1.82 6.63
CA PHE A 25 1.24 0.74 7.49
C PHE A 25 2.41 0.08 8.22
N SER A 26 2.06 -0.59 9.31
CA SER A 26 3.01 -1.42 10.03
C SER A 26 2.60 -2.88 9.92
N VAL A 27 3.56 -3.77 10.11
CA VAL A 27 3.34 -5.22 10.10
C VAL A 27 3.77 -5.76 11.46
N GLU A 28 2.89 -6.52 12.08
CA GLU A 28 3.18 -7.13 13.38
C GLU A 28 4.43 -8.00 13.32
N GLY A 29 5.36 -7.74 14.22
CA GLY A 29 6.63 -8.47 14.27
C GLY A 29 7.73 -7.90 13.38
N HIS A 30 7.44 -6.90 12.56
CA HIS A 30 8.45 -6.24 11.74
C HIS A 30 8.99 -5.00 12.45
N ALA A 31 10.28 -4.74 12.25
CA ALA A 31 10.98 -3.66 12.97
C ALA A 31 10.61 -2.27 12.47
N HIS A 32 10.26 -2.14 11.20
CA HIS A 32 10.02 -0.82 10.57
C HIS A 32 8.70 -0.82 9.83
N GLU A 33 8.14 0.39 9.68
CA GLU A 33 6.90 0.60 8.95
C GLU A 33 7.17 0.71 7.44
N TYR A 34 6.09 0.60 6.67
CA TYR A 34 6.14 0.58 5.21
C TYR A 34 5.22 1.63 4.61
N GLU A 35 5.52 1.99 3.38
CA GLU A 35 4.64 2.79 2.55
C GLU A 35 4.44 2.07 1.23
N ILE A 36 3.19 1.88 0.84
CA ILE A 36 2.85 1.38 -0.49
C ILE A 36 2.29 2.53 -1.31
N THR A 37 2.82 2.69 -2.53
CA THR A 37 2.23 3.63 -3.48
C THR A 37 1.35 2.85 -4.43
N LEU A 38 0.23 3.46 -4.82
CA LEU A 38 -0.78 2.82 -5.66
C LEU A 38 -1.11 3.73 -6.82
N HIS A 39 -1.27 3.16 -8.00
CA HIS A 39 -1.69 3.94 -9.16
C HIS A 39 -2.55 3.11 -10.09
N SER A 40 -3.52 3.77 -10.70
CA SER A 40 -4.41 3.14 -11.68
C SER A 40 -5.05 4.22 -12.54
N LYS A 41 -5.06 4.01 -13.84
CA LYS A 41 -5.71 4.96 -14.76
C LYS A 41 -7.22 4.98 -14.58
N ARG A 42 -7.82 3.82 -14.38
CA ARG A 42 -9.28 3.66 -14.34
C ARG A 42 -9.83 3.22 -13.00
N GLY A 43 -8.96 2.92 -12.04
CA GLY A 43 -9.38 2.40 -10.75
C GLY A 43 -9.66 0.90 -10.73
N THR A 44 -9.23 0.17 -11.74
CA THR A 44 -9.44 -1.28 -11.86
C THR A 44 -8.15 -2.08 -11.86
N ASP A 45 -7.18 -1.67 -12.65
CA ASP A 45 -5.87 -2.33 -12.67
C ASP A 45 -4.88 -1.50 -11.88
N TRP A 46 -4.37 -2.05 -10.78
CA TRP A 46 -3.54 -1.32 -9.85
C TRP A 46 -2.08 -1.73 -9.93
N GLY A 47 -1.22 -0.74 -10.16
CA GLY A 47 0.22 -0.90 -9.96
C GLY A 47 0.59 -0.44 -8.56
N TYR A 48 1.72 -0.94 -8.04
CA TYR A 48 2.17 -0.53 -6.72
C TYR A 48 3.69 -0.54 -6.62
N GLY A 49 4.19 0.24 -5.64
CA GLY A 49 5.57 0.18 -5.21
C GLY A 49 5.58 0.08 -3.69
N LEU A 50 6.50 -0.70 -3.15
CA LEU A 50 6.61 -0.89 -1.70
C LEU A 50 7.95 -0.36 -1.21
N PHE A 51 7.91 0.44 -0.16
CA PHE A 51 9.09 1.12 0.38
C PHE A 51 9.07 1.11 1.91
N PHE A 52 10.26 1.21 2.51
CA PHE A 52 10.33 1.53 3.93
C PHE A 52 9.91 2.99 4.13
N LEU A 53 9.12 3.25 5.17
CA LEU A 53 8.54 4.57 5.40
C LEU A 53 9.57 5.63 5.80
N ASN A 54 10.37 5.36 6.82
CA ASN A 54 11.30 6.36 7.37
C ASN A 54 12.76 6.01 7.18
N GLU A 55 13.14 4.80 7.52
CA GLU A 55 14.52 4.35 7.39
C GLU A 55 14.55 2.91 6.92
N SER A 56 15.62 2.53 6.28
CA SER A 56 15.77 1.19 5.72
C SER A 56 15.76 0.14 6.82
N GLY A 57 14.91 -0.86 6.66
CA GLY A 57 14.85 -2.01 7.54
C GLY A 57 15.48 -3.24 6.90
N LYS A 58 15.02 -4.41 7.30
CA LYS A 58 15.50 -5.67 6.77
C LYS A 58 14.82 -5.99 5.44
N GLU A 59 15.60 -6.18 4.40
CA GLU A 59 15.04 -6.53 3.09
C GLU A 59 14.25 -7.83 3.11
N GLU A 60 14.64 -8.78 3.95
CA GLU A 60 13.91 -10.03 4.12
C GLU A 60 12.46 -9.79 4.56
N GLN A 61 12.26 -8.80 5.44
CA GLN A 61 10.93 -8.46 5.89
C GLN A 61 10.14 -7.73 4.79
N LEU A 62 10.81 -6.87 4.03
CA LEU A 62 10.18 -6.22 2.88
C LEU A 62 9.72 -7.25 1.86
N GLU A 63 10.56 -8.23 1.56
CA GLU A 63 10.22 -9.31 0.64
C GLU A 63 9.02 -10.13 1.12
N GLN A 64 8.90 -10.35 2.42
CA GLN A 64 7.74 -11.05 2.98
C GLN A 64 6.45 -10.28 2.70
N VAL A 65 6.50 -8.95 2.81
CA VAL A 65 5.34 -8.11 2.52
C VAL A 65 5.02 -8.16 1.02
N GLU A 66 6.03 -8.06 0.17
CA GLU A 66 5.82 -8.16 -1.27
C GLU A 66 5.18 -9.48 -1.68
N ASP A 67 5.68 -10.58 -1.13
CA ASP A 67 5.14 -11.91 -1.42
C ASP A 67 3.69 -12.01 -0.97
N GLU A 68 3.38 -11.45 0.19
CA GLU A 68 2.02 -11.47 0.71
C GLU A 68 1.08 -10.63 -0.18
N LEU A 69 1.55 -9.47 -0.64
CA LEU A 69 0.76 -8.62 -1.54
C LEU A 69 0.45 -9.31 -2.86
N GLU A 70 1.37 -10.13 -3.35
CA GLU A 70 1.17 -10.84 -4.61
C GLU A 70 0.30 -12.08 -4.47
N GLU A 71 0.35 -12.73 -3.32
CA GLU A 71 -0.38 -13.98 -3.07
C GLU A 71 -1.73 -13.77 -2.39
N ASN A 72 -1.91 -12.66 -1.68
CA ASN A 72 -3.11 -12.40 -0.89
C ASN A 72 -3.87 -11.21 -1.45
N ASP A 73 -4.82 -11.48 -2.33
CA ASP A 73 -5.62 -10.43 -2.97
C ASP A 73 -6.44 -9.63 -1.97
N GLU A 74 -6.88 -10.27 -0.88
CA GLU A 74 -7.66 -9.56 0.14
C GLU A 74 -6.84 -8.48 0.83
N LEU A 75 -5.56 -8.75 1.11
CA LEU A 75 -4.67 -7.76 1.71
C LEU A 75 -4.46 -6.59 0.76
N PHE A 76 -4.18 -6.87 -0.49
CA PHE A 76 -3.98 -5.82 -1.48
C PHE A 76 -5.24 -4.97 -1.63
N ASP A 77 -6.40 -5.61 -1.73
CA ASP A 77 -7.69 -4.90 -1.84
C ASP A 77 -7.96 -4.05 -0.61
N GLN A 78 -7.60 -4.53 0.57
CA GLN A 78 -7.75 -3.77 1.81
C GLN A 78 -6.94 -2.47 1.77
N LEU A 79 -5.71 -2.54 1.28
CA LEU A 79 -4.85 -1.35 1.16
C LEU A 79 -5.39 -0.37 0.11
N VAL A 80 -5.82 -0.89 -1.02
CA VAL A 80 -6.44 -0.06 -2.07
C VAL A 80 -7.69 0.62 -1.53
N GLN A 81 -8.54 -0.11 -0.81
CA GLN A 81 -9.78 0.43 -0.27
C GLN A 81 -9.50 1.51 0.78
N ALA A 82 -8.48 1.30 1.63
CA ALA A 82 -8.09 2.29 2.62
C ALA A 82 -7.70 3.62 1.96
N ALA A 83 -6.99 3.56 0.85
CA ALA A 83 -6.63 4.76 0.08
C ALA A 83 -7.86 5.39 -0.57
N LYS A 84 -8.71 4.57 -1.20
CA LYS A 84 -9.94 5.05 -1.84
C LYS A 84 -10.86 5.78 -0.87
N ASP A 85 -10.93 5.32 0.36
CA ASP A 85 -11.77 5.94 1.40
C ASP A 85 -11.33 7.35 1.72
N LYS A 86 -10.12 7.73 1.36
CA LYS A 86 -9.59 9.08 1.57
C LYS A 86 -9.74 9.99 0.34
N LEU A 87 -10.26 9.45 -0.74
CA LEU A 87 -10.49 10.23 -1.95
C LEU A 87 -11.62 11.24 -1.71
N ALA A 88 -11.36 12.50 -1.98
CA ALA A 88 -12.37 13.55 -1.82
C ALA A 88 -13.51 13.34 -2.83
N PRO A 89 -14.76 13.54 -2.41
CA PRO A 89 -15.91 13.42 -3.31
C PRO A 89 -15.90 14.51 -4.39
#